data_7feac79be5d02430b764489ae58576fa
#
_entry.id   7feac79be5d02430b764489ae58576fa
#
_cell.length_a   1.000
_cell.length_b   1.000
_cell.length_c   1.000
_cell.angle_alpha   90.00
_cell.angle_beta   90.00
_cell.angle_gamma   90.00
#
_symmetry.space_group_name_H-M   'P 1'
#
loop_
_entity.id
_entity.type
_entity.pdbx_description
1 polymer ?
#
loop_
_entity_poly.entity_id
_entity_poly.type
_entity_poly.pdbx_seq_one_letter_code
_entity_poly.pdbx_strand_id
1 'polypeptide(L)'
;NYINLDLNKKLFQSTSKKYVQIFLAYEKEIQADIIEVHNRPNYIKQIKETYRNKLILYFHNDPLSMNGSKSKNDRIYLLNNVDKIIFNSNWSKKRFFLDLPNKELLSQKTSVCYQSSSWVKIDFSKKKKIISFIGKLNTAKGYDIFGSTITKILDKHKDWKAHVIGDEPREKLIFKHKNLKILGFKN
;
A
#
# COMPACT_ATOMS: atom_id res chain seq x y z
N ASN A 1 -14.79 4.58 12.49
CA ASN A 1 -14.76 6.04 12.28
C ASN A 1 -13.42 6.44 11.69
N TYR A 2 -13.43 7.22 10.59
CA TYR A 2 -12.21 7.80 10.02
C TYR A 2 -12.02 9.21 10.59
N ILE A 3 -10.79 9.51 11.02
CA ILE A 3 -10.42 10.85 11.47
C ILE A 3 -9.39 11.39 10.49
N ASN A 4 -9.75 12.45 9.79
CA ASN A 4 -8.82 13.20 8.98
C ASN A 4 -8.06 14.20 9.85
N LEU A 5 -6.75 14.00 9.96
CA LEU A 5 -5.89 14.95 10.67
C LEU A 5 -5.57 16.14 9.76
N ASP A 6 -5.94 17.34 10.18
CA ASP A 6 -5.57 18.56 9.47
C ASP A 6 -4.08 18.87 9.69
N LEU A 7 -3.33 18.82 8.59
CA LEU A 7 -1.88 19.02 8.58
C LEU A 7 -1.52 20.47 8.22
N ASN A 8 -1.98 21.45 8.99
CA ASN A 8 -1.50 22.82 8.83
C ASN A 8 0.02 22.88 9.02
N LYS A 9 0.77 22.96 7.91
CA LYS A 9 2.23 22.87 7.93
C LYS A 9 2.86 24.21 8.29
N LYS A 10 3.77 24.20 9.26
CA LYS A 10 4.76 25.28 9.41
C LYS A 10 5.89 25.09 8.39
N LEU A 11 6.47 26.17 7.87
CA LEU A 11 7.68 26.12 7.03
C LEU A 11 8.74 25.23 7.74
N PHE A 12 9.41 24.35 6.96
CA PHE A 12 10.49 23.46 7.43
C PHE A 12 10.10 22.28 8.32
N GLN A 13 8.82 21.96 8.54
CA GLN A 13 8.43 20.80 9.33
C GLN A 13 8.17 19.58 8.42
N SER A 14 8.79 18.41 8.71
CA SER A 14 8.51 17.15 8.03
C SER A 14 7.03 16.76 8.24
N THR A 15 6.32 16.49 7.12
CA THR A 15 4.92 16.04 7.15
C THR A 15 4.72 14.80 8.01
N SER A 16 5.63 13.83 7.93
CA SER A 16 5.58 12.60 8.72
C SER A 16 5.70 12.87 10.21
N LYS A 17 6.64 13.73 10.60
CA LYS A 17 6.84 14.09 12.01
C LYS A 17 5.62 14.79 12.58
N LYS A 18 5.06 15.75 11.85
CA LYS A 18 3.87 16.46 12.29
C LYS A 18 2.65 15.53 12.39
N TYR A 19 2.46 14.66 11.40
CA TYR A 19 1.37 13.68 11.43
C TYR A 19 1.41 12.82 12.69
N VAL A 20 2.58 12.26 13.02
CA VAL A 20 2.73 11.46 14.25
C VAL A 20 2.51 12.28 15.52
N GLN A 21 2.95 13.53 15.57
CA GLN A 21 2.70 14.41 16.72
C GLN A 21 1.20 14.65 16.96
N ILE A 22 0.44 14.94 15.89
CA ILE A 22 -1.01 15.15 16.01
C ILE A 22 -1.71 13.84 16.41
N PHE A 23 -1.31 12.72 15.79
CA PHE A 23 -1.83 11.41 16.14
C PHE A 23 -1.59 11.08 17.62
N LEU A 24 -0.38 11.31 18.14
CA LEU A 24 -0.05 11.04 19.54
C LEU A 24 -0.77 11.98 20.53
N ALA A 25 -1.06 13.22 20.13
CA ALA A 25 -1.90 14.11 20.93
C ALA A 25 -3.32 13.56 21.07
N TYR A 26 -3.88 13.06 19.97
CA TYR A 26 -5.20 12.43 19.96
C TYR A 26 -5.22 11.08 20.71
N GLU A 27 -4.17 10.30 20.58
CA GLU A 27 -4.03 9.01 21.26
C GLU A 27 -4.03 9.14 22.77
N LYS A 28 -3.46 10.23 23.34
CA LYS A 28 -3.49 10.49 24.78
C LYS A 28 -4.91 10.61 25.36
N GLU A 29 -5.86 11.03 24.56
CA GLU A 29 -7.28 11.12 24.97
C GLU A 29 -7.97 9.76 24.88
N ILE A 30 -7.63 8.95 23.83
CA ILE A 30 -8.25 7.66 23.57
C ILE A 30 -7.67 6.55 24.44
N GLN A 31 -6.37 6.58 24.71
CA GLN A 31 -5.64 5.55 25.46
C GLN A 31 -5.81 4.15 24.84
N ALA A 32 -5.50 4.01 23.57
CA ALA A 32 -5.65 2.76 22.84
C ALA A 32 -4.79 1.64 23.43
N ASP A 33 -5.34 0.44 23.56
CA ASP A 33 -4.61 -0.76 23.98
C ASP A 33 -3.60 -1.22 22.92
N ILE A 34 -3.89 -0.98 21.65
CA ILE A 34 -3.09 -1.40 20.50
C ILE A 34 -3.09 -0.28 19.47
N ILE A 35 -1.91 0.04 18.97
CA ILE A 35 -1.74 0.85 17.77
C ILE A 35 -1.27 -0.03 16.63
N GLU A 36 -1.96 -0.02 15.50
CA GLU A 36 -1.54 -0.66 14.28
C GLU A 36 -1.09 0.38 13.24
N VAL A 37 0.18 0.30 12.82
CA VAL A 37 0.79 1.21 11.86
C VAL A 37 0.87 0.53 10.49
N HIS A 38 0.16 1.06 9.50
CA HIS A 38 0.15 0.51 8.15
C HIS A 38 1.16 1.21 7.25
N ASN A 39 2.15 0.44 6.77
CA ASN A 39 3.03 0.86 5.68
C ASN A 39 3.83 2.16 5.94
N ARG A 40 4.12 2.43 7.22
CA ARG A 40 4.87 3.62 7.65
C ARG A 40 5.89 3.27 8.75
N PRO A 41 6.91 2.44 8.45
CA PRO A 41 7.88 2.02 9.46
C PRO A 41 8.66 3.19 10.08
N ASN A 42 8.83 4.29 9.36
CA ASN A 42 9.48 5.50 9.87
C ASN A 42 8.70 6.21 11.00
N TYR A 43 7.42 5.88 11.23
CA TYR A 43 6.65 6.42 12.35
C TYR A 43 6.95 5.73 13.68
N ILE A 44 7.41 4.48 13.63
CA ILE A 44 7.59 3.62 14.81
C ILE A 44 8.50 4.27 15.85
N LYS A 45 9.63 4.86 15.43
CA LYS A 45 10.57 5.48 16.34
C LYS A 45 9.89 6.58 17.18
N GLN A 46 9.18 7.47 16.53
CA GLN A 46 8.52 8.59 17.21
C GLN A 46 7.32 8.14 18.05
N ILE A 47 6.56 7.15 17.60
CA ILE A 47 5.45 6.59 18.38
C ILE A 47 6.00 5.94 19.65
N LYS A 48 7.09 5.19 19.56
CA LYS A 48 7.68 4.45 20.68
C LYS A 48 8.32 5.35 21.75
N GLU A 49 8.61 6.62 21.43
CA GLU A 49 9.11 7.58 22.42
C GLU A 49 8.10 7.82 23.54
N THR A 50 6.80 7.78 23.25
CA THR A 50 5.73 8.09 24.21
C THR A 50 4.76 6.96 24.47
N TYR A 51 4.43 6.16 23.45
CA TYR A 51 3.46 5.07 23.55
C TYR A 51 4.12 3.79 24.10
N ARG A 52 3.50 3.18 25.11
CA ARG A 52 4.04 2.02 25.85
C ARG A 52 3.24 0.73 25.65
N ASN A 53 2.00 0.82 25.19
CA ASN A 53 1.17 -0.35 24.91
C ASN A 53 1.59 -1.09 23.63
N LYS A 54 0.78 -2.00 23.16
CA LYS A 54 1.13 -2.88 22.02
C LYS A 54 1.18 -2.12 20.72
N LEU A 55 2.27 -2.29 19.98
CA LEU A 55 2.52 -1.64 18.70
C LEU A 55 2.73 -2.69 17.61
N ILE A 56 1.88 -2.66 16.59
CA ILE A 56 1.91 -3.58 15.45
C ILE A 56 2.28 -2.79 14.20
N LEU A 57 3.18 -3.35 13.38
CA LEU A 57 3.53 -2.79 12.08
C LEU A 57 3.08 -3.73 10.96
N TYR A 58 2.26 -3.24 10.03
CA TYR A 58 1.79 -3.99 8.88
C TYR A 58 2.41 -3.48 7.59
N PHE A 59 3.11 -4.37 6.86
CA PHE A 59 3.70 -4.07 5.57
C PHE A 59 2.79 -4.51 4.42
N HIS A 60 2.41 -3.56 3.57
CA HIS A 60 1.65 -3.80 2.33
C HIS A 60 2.52 -3.76 1.08
N ASN A 61 3.71 -3.13 1.16
CA ASN A 61 4.65 -2.97 0.06
C ASN A 61 6.00 -3.63 0.39
N ASP A 62 6.97 -3.53 -0.53
CA ASP A 62 8.34 -3.99 -0.30
C ASP A 62 8.99 -3.24 0.88
N PRO A 63 9.34 -3.92 1.98
CA PRO A 63 9.98 -3.28 3.12
C PRO A 63 11.31 -2.58 2.79
N LEU A 64 12.03 -3.07 1.78
CA LEU A 64 13.32 -2.48 1.39
C LEU A 64 13.17 -1.19 0.59
N SER A 65 11.98 -0.87 0.09
CA SER A 65 11.69 0.39 -0.61
C SER A 65 11.26 1.52 0.32
N MET A 66 11.02 1.24 1.63
CA MET A 66 10.33 2.16 2.53
C MET A 66 11.30 2.83 3.51
N ASN A 67 11.16 4.14 3.72
CA ASN A 67 11.91 4.85 4.75
C ASN A 67 11.59 4.29 6.14
N GLY A 68 12.66 3.99 6.92
CA GLY A 68 12.56 3.38 8.24
C GLY A 68 12.57 1.84 8.22
N SER A 69 12.80 1.21 7.05
CA SER A 69 13.03 -0.24 6.94
C SER A 69 14.01 -0.62 5.84
N LYS A 70 14.61 0.35 5.14
CA LYS A 70 15.59 0.08 4.05
C LYS A 70 16.86 -0.59 4.55
N SER A 71 17.45 -0.04 5.60
CA SER A 71 18.70 -0.54 6.14
C SER A 71 18.50 -1.76 7.04
N LYS A 72 19.56 -2.56 7.23
CA LYS A 72 19.56 -3.65 8.20
C LYS A 72 19.28 -3.15 9.62
N ASN A 73 19.90 -2.04 10.00
CA ASN A 73 19.74 -1.43 11.32
C ASN A 73 18.31 -0.97 11.57
N ASP A 74 17.64 -0.38 10.56
CA ASP A 74 16.23 -0.02 10.66
C ASP A 74 15.36 -1.25 10.95
N ARG A 75 15.58 -2.34 10.22
CA ARG A 75 14.79 -3.56 10.37
C ARG A 75 15.03 -4.25 11.72
N ILE A 76 16.28 -4.27 12.20
CA ILE A 76 16.61 -4.75 13.54
C ILE A 76 15.94 -3.86 14.60
N TYR A 77 15.99 -2.54 14.42
CA TYR A 77 15.28 -1.61 15.31
C TYR A 77 13.78 -1.92 15.36
N LEU A 78 13.12 -2.13 14.24
CA LEU A 78 11.70 -2.48 14.18
C LEU A 78 11.41 -3.78 14.94
N LEU A 79 12.18 -4.84 14.71
CA LEU A 79 12.03 -6.13 15.40
C LEU A 79 12.15 -6.01 16.93
N ASN A 80 13.01 -5.11 17.39
CA ASN A 80 13.22 -4.91 18.84
C ASN A 80 12.15 -4.02 19.47
N ASN A 81 11.51 -3.12 18.71
CA ASN A 81 10.65 -2.08 19.25
C ASN A 81 9.15 -2.24 18.98
N VAL A 82 8.75 -3.18 18.12
CA VAL A 82 7.34 -3.51 17.93
C VAL A 82 7.01 -4.88 18.51
N ASP A 83 5.76 -5.07 18.89
CA ASP A 83 5.28 -6.35 19.44
C ASP A 83 5.02 -7.36 18.32
N LYS A 84 4.57 -6.89 17.15
CA LYS A 84 4.31 -7.74 15.98
C LYS A 84 4.59 -7.00 14.68
N ILE A 85 5.16 -7.73 13.71
CA ILE A 85 5.25 -7.27 12.31
C ILE A 85 4.42 -8.22 11.45
N ILE A 86 3.50 -7.66 10.70
CA ILE A 86 2.63 -8.40 9.79
C ILE A 86 3.01 -8.05 8.35
N PHE A 87 3.09 -9.07 7.50
CA PHE A 87 3.37 -8.93 6.07
C PHE A 87 2.17 -9.39 5.25
N ASN A 88 1.90 -8.72 4.15
CA ASN A 88 0.83 -9.11 3.23
C ASN A 88 1.17 -10.35 2.37
N SER A 89 2.41 -10.82 2.39
CA SER A 89 2.85 -11.97 1.61
C SER A 89 4.14 -12.58 2.16
N ASN A 90 4.40 -13.85 1.81
CA ASN A 90 5.68 -14.48 2.09
C ASN A 90 6.85 -13.78 1.36
N TRP A 91 6.59 -13.19 0.19
CA TRP A 91 7.60 -12.44 -0.53
C TRP A 91 8.05 -11.20 0.28
N SER A 92 7.12 -10.37 0.76
CA SER A 92 7.46 -9.21 1.57
C SER A 92 8.15 -9.59 2.88
N LYS A 93 7.74 -10.70 3.51
CA LYS A 93 8.44 -11.25 4.69
C LYS A 93 9.89 -11.65 4.34
N LYS A 94 10.11 -12.40 3.25
CA LYS A 94 11.46 -12.76 2.80
C LYS A 94 12.33 -11.54 2.50
N ARG A 95 11.75 -10.53 1.85
CA ARG A 95 12.44 -9.25 1.58
C ARG A 95 12.87 -8.55 2.86
N PHE A 96 12.01 -8.49 3.88
CA PHE A 96 12.33 -7.87 5.16
C PHE A 96 13.53 -8.54 5.85
N PHE A 97 13.62 -9.86 5.76
CA PHE A 97 14.71 -10.64 6.37
C PHE A 97 15.97 -10.76 5.50
N LEU A 98 15.99 -10.15 4.32
CA LEU A 98 17.19 -10.20 3.45
C LEU A 98 18.40 -9.64 4.20
N ASP A 99 19.49 -10.42 4.23
CA ASP A 99 20.77 -10.11 4.88
C ASP A 99 20.69 -9.83 6.40
N LEU A 100 19.60 -10.20 7.08
CA LEU A 100 19.57 -10.16 8.55
C LEU A 100 20.15 -11.43 9.15
N PRO A 101 20.91 -11.33 10.27
CA PRO A 101 21.38 -12.50 11.03
C PRO A 101 20.22 -13.14 11.81
N ASN A 102 20.42 -14.39 12.24
CA ASN A 102 19.50 -15.09 13.19
C ASN A 102 18.00 -15.02 12.82
N LYS A 103 17.68 -15.27 11.55
CA LYS A 103 16.32 -15.11 10.99
C LYS A 103 15.25 -15.91 11.75
N GLU A 104 15.60 -17.09 12.23
CA GLU A 104 14.66 -17.98 12.95
C GLU A 104 14.18 -17.36 14.26
N LEU A 105 15.11 -16.89 15.10
CA LEU A 105 14.80 -16.23 16.35
C LEU A 105 14.01 -14.94 16.14
N LEU A 106 14.44 -14.12 15.19
CA LEU A 106 13.80 -12.85 14.86
C LEU A 106 12.41 -13.02 14.22
N SER A 107 12.14 -14.18 13.61
CA SER A 107 10.86 -14.44 12.95
C SER A 107 9.66 -14.65 13.89
N GLN A 108 9.88 -14.94 15.16
CA GLN A 108 8.83 -15.22 16.15
C GLN A 108 7.82 -14.06 16.31
N LYS A 109 8.31 -12.82 16.20
CA LYS A 109 7.45 -11.63 16.23
C LYS A 109 6.77 -11.31 14.90
N THR A 110 6.87 -12.20 13.90
CA THR A 110 6.37 -11.90 12.56
C THR A 110 5.32 -12.89 12.09
N SER A 111 4.38 -12.42 11.29
CA SER A 111 3.38 -13.28 10.64
C SER A 111 3.09 -12.81 9.23
N VAL A 112 2.46 -13.67 8.45
CA VAL A 112 1.90 -13.33 7.15
C VAL A 112 0.38 -13.37 7.26
N CYS A 113 -0.26 -12.29 6.84
CA CYS A 113 -1.70 -12.18 6.72
C CYS A 113 -2.02 -11.70 5.31
N TYR A 114 -2.50 -12.62 4.47
CA TYR A 114 -2.85 -12.29 3.09
C TYR A 114 -4.07 -11.38 3.06
N GLN A 115 -4.00 -10.36 2.21
CA GLN A 115 -5.15 -9.50 1.96
C GLN A 115 -6.21 -10.26 1.15
N SER A 116 -7.45 -10.10 1.53
CA SER A 116 -8.59 -10.69 0.84
C SER A 116 -9.69 -9.65 0.64
N SER A 117 -10.61 -9.95 -0.25
CA SER A 117 -11.87 -9.22 -0.42
C SER A 117 -13.04 -10.12 -0.06
N SER A 118 -14.21 -9.53 0.12
CA SER A 118 -15.44 -10.29 0.30
C SER A 118 -15.66 -11.20 -0.91
N TRP A 119 -16.08 -12.44 -0.63
CA TRP A 119 -16.40 -13.37 -1.70
C TRP A 119 -17.66 -12.94 -2.43
N VAL A 120 -17.59 -12.93 -3.76
CA VAL A 120 -18.74 -12.64 -4.62
C VAL A 120 -18.96 -13.81 -5.57
N LYS A 121 -20.17 -14.35 -5.58
CA LYS A 121 -20.54 -15.40 -6.56
C LYS A 121 -20.58 -14.77 -7.95
N ILE A 122 -19.73 -15.26 -8.84
CA ILE A 122 -19.63 -14.78 -10.22
C ILE A 122 -20.30 -15.80 -11.14
N ASP A 123 -21.25 -15.33 -11.95
CA ASP A 123 -21.85 -16.10 -13.04
C ASP A 123 -21.01 -15.88 -14.32
N PHE A 124 -20.22 -16.86 -14.65
CA PHE A 124 -19.32 -16.79 -15.81
C PHE A 124 -20.06 -16.75 -17.15
N SER A 125 -21.30 -17.23 -17.22
CA SER A 125 -22.13 -17.18 -18.44
C SER A 125 -22.51 -15.75 -18.84
N LYS A 126 -22.51 -14.82 -17.87
CA LYS A 126 -22.81 -13.40 -18.09
C LYS A 126 -21.60 -12.54 -18.43
N LYS A 127 -20.41 -13.14 -18.55
CA LYS A 127 -19.22 -12.38 -18.95
C LYS A 127 -19.35 -11.82 -20.37
N LYS A 128 -18.93 -10.57 -20.50
CA LYS A 128 -18.87 -9.85 -21.78
C LYS A 128 -17.44 -9.87 -22.30
N LYS A 129 -17.24 -9.67 -23.59
CA LYS A 129 -15.93 -9.49 -24.24
C LYS A 129 -15.34 -8.11 -23.88
N ILE A 130 -14.98 -7.93 -22.60
CA ILE A 130 -14.43 -6.69 -22.07
C ILE A 130 -13.15 -7.02 -21.31
N ILE A 131 -12.06 -6.30 -21.63
CA ILE A 131 -10.82 -6.32 -20.88
C ILE A 131 -10.76 -5.02 -20.06
N SER A 132 -10.57 -5.13 -18.74
CA SER A 132 -10.57 -3.96 -17.87
C SER A 132 -9.22 -3.72 -17.20
N PHE A 133 -8.82 -2.45 -17.14
CA PHE A 133 -7.76 -1.96 -16.29
C PHE A 133 -8.38 -1.20 -15.12
N ILE A 134 -7.95 -1.51 -13.89
CA ILE A 134 -8.42 -0.84 -12.67
C ILE A 134 -7.21 -0.39 -11.86
N GLY A 135 -7.06 0.91 -11.67
CA GLY A 135 -5.96 1.48 -10.89
C GLY A 135 -5.58 2.88 -11.31
N LYS A 136 -4.54 3.43 -10.70
CA LYS A 136 -3.97 4.71 -11.13
C LYS A 136 -3.42 4.60 -12.55
N LEU A 137 -3.68 5.61 -13.39
CA LEU A 137 -3.29 5.61 -14.80
C LEU A 137 -1.83 6.07 -14.95
N ASN A 138 -0.91 5.32 -14.33
CA ASN A 138 0.52 5.63 -14.33
C ASN A 138 1.39 4.40 -14.63
N THR A 139 2.66 4.67 -14.92
CA THR A 139 3.68 3.65 -15.21
C THR A 139 3.90 2.69 -14.05
N ALA A 140 3.83 3.16 -12.80
CA ALA A 140 3.99 2.31 -11.62
C ALA A 140 2.89 1.23 -11.46
N LYS A 141 1.74 1.41 -12.15
CA LYS A 141 0.65 0.44 -12.24
C LYS A 141 0.61 -0.31 -13.57
N GLY A 142 1.56 -0.05 -14.46
CA GLY A 142 1.64 -0.67 -15.77
C GLY A 142 0.60 -0.17 -16.77
N TYR A 143 0.07 1.04 -16.60
CA TYR A 143 -0.92 1.59 -17.51
C TYR A 143 -0.33 1.88 -18.90
N ASP A 144 0.93 2.20 -18.99
CA ASP A 144 1.69 2.32 -20.24
C ASP A 144 1.74 1.02 -21.01
N ILE A 145 2.04 -0.09 -20.33
CA ILE A 145 2.06 -1.44 -20.89
C ILE A 145 0.65 -1.86 -21.31
N PHE A 146 -0.34 -1.66 -20.41
CA PHE A 146 -1.72 -1.96 -20.72
C PHE A 146 -2.20 -1.20 -21.96
N GLY A 147 -1.97 0.12 -22.01
CA GLY A 147 -2.44 0.97 -23.10
C GLY A 147 -1.86 0.59 -24.46
N SER A 148 -0.54 0.34 -24.52
CA SER A 148 0.13 -0.08 -25.75
C SER A 148 -0.31 -1.49 -26.22
N THR A 149 -0.60 -2.39 -25.27
CA THR A 149 -1.03 -3.74 -25.58
C THR A 149 -2.50 -3.79 -25.98
N ILE A 150 -3.38 -3.08 -25.24
CA ILE A 150 -4.81 -3.14 -25.47
C ILE A 150 -5.22 -2.58 -26.83
N THR A 151 -4.56 -1.52 -27.31
CA THR A 151 -4.83 -0.98 -28.64
C THR A 151 -4.57 -2.02 -29.73
N LYS A 152 -3.47 -2.76 -29.66
CA LYS A 152 -3.15 -3.84 -30.61
C LYS A 152 -4.16 -5.00 -30.53
N ILE A 153 -4.62 -5.36 -29.32
CA ILE A 153 -5.63 -6.39 -29.13
C ILE A 153 -6.96 -5.96 -29.78
N LEU A 154 -7.39 -4.73 -29.53
CA LEU A 154 -8.65 -4.21 -30.07
C LEU A 154 -8.61 -4.02 -31.60
N ASP A 155 -7.43 -3.74 -32.16
CA ASP A 155 -7.25 -3.72 -33.61
C ASP A 155 -7.44 -5.09 -34.24
N LYS A 156 -6.98 -6.13 -33.58
CA LYS A 156 -7.08 -7.52 -34.05
C LYS A 156 -8.45 -8.14 -33.73
N HIS A 157 -9.06 -7.78 -32.61
CA HIS A 157 -10.32 -8.35 -32.11
C HIS A 157 -11.40 -7.28 -32.04
N LYS A 158 -12.04 -6.97 -33.12
CA LYS A 158 -13.01 -5.86 -33.29
C LYS A 158 -14.27 -5.98 -32.44
N ASP A 159 -14.61 -7.16 -31.98
CA ASP A 159 -15.76 -7.49 -31.13
C ASP A 159 -15.47 -7.34 -29.63
N TRP A 160 -14.22 -7.11 -29.27
CA TRP A 160 -13.82 -6.82 -27.89
C TRP A 160 -13.87 -5.33 -27.58
N LYS A 161 -14.08 -5.02 -26.31
CA LYS A 161 -14.02 -3.66 -25.73
C LYS A 161 -12.99 -3.61 -24.60
N ALA A 162 -12.50 -2.42 -24.30
CA ALA A 162 -11.68 -2.20 -23.13
C ALA A 162 -12.28 -1.09 -22.26
N HIS A 163 -12.24 -1.29 -20.95
CA HIS A 163 -12.65 -0.30 -19.95
C HIS A 163 -11.47 0.03 -19.06
N VAL A 164 -11.26 1.32 -18.82
CA VAL A 164 -10.24 1.83 -17.92
C VAL A 164 -10.91 2.57 -16.78
N ILE A 165 -10.69 2.11 -15.55
CA ILE A 165 -11.25 2.68 -14.33
C ILE A 165 -10.12 3.20 -13.46
N GLY A 166 -10.14 4.47 -13.16
CA GLY A 166 -9.14 5.17 -12.37
C GLY A 166 -8.74 6.49 -13.00
N ASP A 167 -7.83 7.19 -12.35
CA ASP A 167 -7.20 8.42 -12.84
C ASP A 167 -5.77 8.57 -12.31
N GLU A 168 -5.03 9.49 -12.86
CA GLU A 168 -3.77 10.03 -12.34
C GLU A 168 -3.51 11.39 -12.99
N PRO A 169 -3.92 12.49 -12.37
CA PRO A 169 -3.82 13.82 -12.98
C PRO A 169 -2.38 14.31 -13.19
N ARG A 170 -1.40 13.67 -12.51
CA ARG A 170 0.02 14.04 -12.61
C ARG A 170 0.74 13.38 -13.79
N GLU A 171 0.22 12.24 -14.30
CA GLU A 171 0.76 11.56 -15.49
C GLU A 171 -0.28 11.57 -16.61
N LYS A 172 0.09 12.08 -17.79
CA LYS A 172 -0.81 12.20 -18.94
C LYS A 172 -0.51 11.10 -19.97
N LEU A 173 -0.71 9.84 -19.59
CA LEU A 173 -0.65 8.71 -20.51
C LEU A 173 -1.98 8.61 -21.25
N ILE A 174 -1.99 8.88 -22.56
CA ILE A 174 -3.21 8.91 -23.37
C ILE A 174 -3.14 7.81 -24.40
N PHE A 175 -4.10 6.89 -24.35
CA PHE A 175 -4.34 5.87 -25.37
C PHE A 175 -5.75 6.05 -25.95
N LYS A 176 -5.86 5.97 -27.27
CA LYS A 176 -7.14 6.16 -27.98
C LYS A 176 -7.44 4.96 -28.87
N HIS A 177 -8.65 4.46 -28.79
CA HIS A 177 -9.18 3.46 -29.70
C HIS A 177 -10.72 3.52 -29.63
N LYS A 178 -11.42 3.25 -30.75
CA LYS A 178 -12.91 3.31 -30.79
C LYS A 178 -13.61 2.40 -29.78
N ASN A 179 -12.99 1.26 -29.46
CA ASN A 179 -13.50 0.28 -28.50
C ASN A 179 -12.88 0.43 -27.10
N LEU A 180 -12.06 1.46 -26.83
CA LEU A 180 -11.49 1.78 -25.51
C LEU A 180 -12.31 2.89 -24.86
N LYS A 181 -12.79 2.67 -23.66
CA LYS A 181 -13.51 3.67 -22.87
C LYS A 181 -12.80 3.92 -21.52
N ILE A 182 -12.43 5.17 -21.28
CA ILE A 182 -11.91 5.62 -19.98
C ILE A 182 -13.11 6.08 -19.16
N LEU A 183 -13.35 5.44 -18.01
CA LEU A 183 -14.50 5.66 -17.15
C LEU A 183 -14.19 6.61 -15.98
N GLY A 184 -12.94 7.03 -15.84
CA GLY A 184 -12.47 7.84 -14.73
C GLY A 184 -12.47 7.13 -13.39
N PHE A 185 -12.29 7.87 -12.31
CA PHE A 185 -12.38 7.34 -10.96
C PHE A 185 -13.82 6.89 -10.65
N LYS A 186 -13.94 5.77 -9.95
CA LYS A 186 -15.21 5.24 -9.46
C LYS A 186 -15.07 4.90 -7.98
N ASN A 187 -16.06 5.28 -7.19
CA ASN A 187 -16.25 4.89 -5.79
C ASN A 187 -16.85 3.48 -5.71
#